data_e8b0983877fbe14c51b48ff09ff53a2e
#
_entry.id   e8b0983877fbe14c51b48ff09ff53a2e
#
_cell.length_a   1.000
_cell.length_b   1.000
_cell.length_c   1.000
_cell.angle_alpha   90.00
_cell.angle_beta   90.00
_cell.angle_gamma   90.00
#
_symmetry.space_group_name_H-M   'P 1'
#
loop_
_entity.id
_entity.type
_entity.pdbx_description
1 polymer ?
#
loop_
_entity_poly.entity_id
_entity_poly.type
_entity_poly.pdbx_seq_one_letter_code
_entity_poly.pdbx_strand_id
1 'polypeptide(L)'
;LKKHDYAFINKKEPLFKSFLKNKKITSKIVNVENRLLKKDINLIKNVYFKNLNNQQNLAFILKVCSKLKVKKSIIYNVVNKFKPLNFRQQIIYNSNRLRIVNDSKSTSFASSINLINNLDRIFWVLGGLPKKGDKLKLENKKNISKVYIYGKYKSFFEKFFRNKLKYSKFNELDQAIKQASFDINRESGNKKINFVFSPCAASFDKFKNFEERGKYFNYLVNRYKVKNVR
;
A
#
# COMPACT_ATOMS: atom_id res chain seq x y z
N LEU A 1 -10.54 18.92 -21.70
CA LEU A 1 -9.54 19.92 -21.32
C LEU A 1 -9.53 21.02 -22.38
N LYS A 2 -9.57 22.29 -21.96
CA LYS A 2 -9.53 23.47 -22.84
C LYS A 2 -8.11 23.76 -23.30
N LYS A 3 -7.94 24.55 -24.36
CA LYS A 3 -6.66 24.93 -24.96
C LYS A 3 -5.67 25.58 -23.95
N HIS A 4 -6.19 26.23 -22.91
CA HIS A 4 -5.39 26.91 -21.88
C HIS A 4 -5.06 26.02 -20.66
N ASP A 5 -5.67 24.84 -20.55
CA ASP A 5 -5.41 23.92 -19.44
C ASP A 5 -4.05 23.23 -19.56
N TYR A 6 -3.52 22.78 -18.42
CA TYR A 6 -2.32 21.95 -18.36
C TYR A 6 -2.69 20.51 -18.00
N ALA A 7 -2.24 19.56 -18.79
CA ALA A 7 -2.33 18.13 -18.50
C ALA A 7 -0.97 17.63 -17.99
N PHE A 8 -0.88 17.35 -16.69
CA PHE A 8 0.31 16.74 -16.10
C PHE A 8 0.22 15.22 -16.26
N ILE A 9 1.18 14.61 -16.93
CA ILE A 9 1.12 13.21 -17.31
C ILE A 9 2.47 12.54 -17.20
N ASN A 10 2.46 11.24 -16.94
CA ASN A 10 3.61 10.39 -17.12
C ASN A 10 3.55 9.72 -18.48
N LYS A 11 4.36 10.21 -19.43
CA LYS A 11 4.40 9.68 -20.80
C LYS A 11 4.86 8.22 -20.89
N LYS A 12 5.52 7.70 -19.85
CA LYS A 12 5.97 6.29 -19.78
C LYS A 12 4.85 5.33 -19.38
N GLU A 13 3.70 5.84 -18.89
CA GLU A 13 2.57 5.02 -18.52
C GLU A 13 1.89 4.40 -19.74
N PRO A 14 1.82 3.05 -19.85
CA PRO A 14 1.29 2.37 -21.04
C PRO A 14 -0.17 2.76 -21.38
N LEU A 15 -1.01 2.89 -20.35
CA LEU A 15 -2.42 3.30 -20.53
C LEU A 15 -2.54 4.69 -21.12
N PHE A 16 -1.61 5.59 -20.79
CA PHE A 16 -1.60 6.93 -21.35
C PHE A 16 -1.20 6.95 -22.84
N LYS A 17 -0.24 6.09 -23.24
CA LYS A 17 0.13 5.93 -24.64
C LYS A 17 -1.06 5.48 -25.50
N SER A 18 -1.87 4.55 -24.99
CA SER A 18 -3.07 4.09 -25.72
C SER A 18 -4.15 5.18 -25.76
N PHE A 19 -4.31 5.96 -24.69
CA PHE A 19 -5.25 7.07 -24.64
C PHE A 19 -4.91 8.18 -25.62
N LEU A 20 -3.63 8.53 -25.78
CA LEU A 20 -3.16 9.53 -26.74
C LEU A 20 -3.40 9.15 -28.20
N LYS A 21 -3.36 7.85 -28.52
CA LYS A 21 -3.66 7.37 -29.89
C LYS A 21 -5.11 7.62 -30.31
N ASN A 22 -6.02 7.68 -29.34
CA ASN A 22 -7.47 7.67 -29.58
C ASN A 22 -8.16 9.02 -29.31
N LYS A 23 -7.46 10.03 -28.77
CA LYS A 23 -8.06 11.34 -28.45
C LYS A 23 -7.12 12.51 -28.74
N LYS A 24 -7.64 13.51 -29.45
CA LYS A 24 -6.92 14.79 -29.70
C LYS A 24 -6.94 15.61 -28.40
N ILE A 25 -5.77 15.74 -27.74
CA ILE A 25 -5.62 16.57 -26.55
C ILE A 25 -5.23 17.98 -27.01
N THR A 26 -6.08 18.95 -26.69
CA THR A 26 -5.85 20.37 -27.03
C THR A 26 -5.09 21.12 -25.92
N SER A 27 -5.03 20.59 -24.71
CA SER A 27 -4.32 21.19 -23.58
C SER A 27 -2.80 21.07 -23.68
N LYS A 28 -2.09 21.96 -22.97
CA LYS A 28 -0.61 21.91 -22.91
C LYS A 28 -0.17 20.72 -22.04
N ILE A 29 0.60 19.79 -22.63
CA ILE A 29 1.08 18.60 -21.94
C ILE A 29 2.37 18.91 -21.19
N VAL A 30 2.38 18.60 -19.88
CA VAL A 30 3.56 18.65 -19.01
C VAL A 30 3.95 17.24 -18.62
N ASN A 31 5.12 16.76 -19.09
CA ASN A 31 5.61 15.43 -18.72
C ASN A 31 6.12 15.41 -17.28
N VAL A 32 5.71 14.39 -16.52
CA VAL A 32 6.18 14.12 -15.15
C VAL A 32 6.97 12.82 -15.16
N GLU A 33 8.20 12.85 -14.68
CA GLU A 33 9.06 11.67 -14.59
C GLU A 33 8.61 10.77 -13.43
N ASN A 34 8.89 9.45 -13.57
CA ASN A 34 8.53 8.44 -12.56
C ASN A 34 9.33 8.57 -11.27
N ARG A 35 10.45 9.28 -11.30
CA ARG A 35 11.34 9.43 -10.15
C ARG A 35 11.66 10.90 -9.94
N LEU A 36 11.90 11.26 -8.70
CA LEU A 36 12.45 12.56 -8.33
C LEU A 36 13.89 12.70 -8.83
N LEU A 37 14.29 13.93 -9.14
CA LEU A 37 15.69 14.22 -9.39
C LEU A 37 16.50 14.03 -8.11
N LYS A 38 17.76 13.57 -8.23
CA LYS A 38 18.67 13.37 -7.06
C LYS A 38 18.74 14.59 -6.15
N LYS A 39 18.82 15.81 -6.71
CA LYS A 39 18.80 17.07 -5.95
C LYS A 39 17.54 17.27 -5.08
N ASP A 40 16.38 16.84 -5.57
CA ASP A 40 15.12 16.95 -4.82
C ASP A 40 15.03 15.89 -3.74
N ILE A 41 15.51 14.67 -4.01
CA ILE A 41 15.54 13.55 -3.03
C ILE A 41 16.36 13.94 -1.80
N ASN A 42 17.51 14.60 -1.98
CA ASN A 42 18.40 15.00 -0.89
C ASN A 42 17.77 16.04 0.05
N LEU A 43 16.83 16.83 -0.43
CA LEU A 43 16.09 17.83 0.35
C LEU A 43 14.88 17.24 1.10
N ILE A 44 14.49 16.00 0.77
CA ILE A 44 13.34 15.32 1.37
C ILE A 44 13.79 14.43 2.52
N LYS A 45 13.57 14.90 3.75
CA LYS A 45 13.87 14.16 4.99
C LYS A 45 12.75 13.18 5.37
N ASN A 46 11.54 13.39 4.87
CA ASN A 46 10.37 12.58 5.22
C ASN A 46 10.45 11.18 4.63
N VAL A 47 10.53 10.17 5.51
CA VAL A 47 10.67 8.74 5.16
C VAL A 47 9.52 8.23 4.30
N TYR A 48 8.31 8.80 4.41
CA TYR A 48 7.17 8.44 3.57
C TYR A 48 7.47 8.53 2.07
N PHE A 49 8.24 9.54 1.65
CA PHE A 49 8.61 9.76 0.26
C PHE A 49 9.86 8.98 -0.19
N LYS A 50 10.44 8.12 0.65
CA LYS A 50 11.49 7.18 0.23
C LYS A 50 10.93 6.01 -0.58
N ASN A 51 9.63 5.71 -0.48
CA ASN A 51 8.94 4.73 -1.31
C ASN A 51 8.74 5.25 -2.74
N LEU A 52 9.01 4.42 -3.77
CA LEU A 52 8.96 4.83 -5.18
C LEU A 52 7.61 5.38 -5.63
N ASN A 53 6.49 4.80 -5.18
CA ASN A 53 5.15 5.29 -5.53
C ASN A 53 4.88 6.67 -4.95
N ASN A 54 5.32 6.89 -3.70
CA ASN A 54 5.15 8.18 -3.06
C ASN A 54 6.07 9.23 -3.69
N GLN A 55 7.26 8.83 -4.19
CA GLN A 55 8.12 9.69 -5.01
C GLN A 55 7.45 10.11 -6.32
N GLN A 56 6.75 9.18 -6.99
CA GLN A 56 6.01 9.51 -8.20
C GLN A 56 4.90 10.52 -7.92
N ASN A 57 4.11 10.31 -6.88
CA ASN A 57 3.07 11.27 -6.46
C ASN A 57 3.69 12.64 -6.15
N LEU A 58 4.81 12.66 -5.45
CA LEU A 58 5.51 13.91 -5.14
C LEU A 58 6.08 14.59 -6.39
N ALA A 59 6.55 13.84 -7.39
CA ALA A 59 7.00 14.40 -8.67
C ALA A 59 5.87 15.16 -9.38
N PHE A 60 4.63 14.65 -9.35
CA PHE A 60 3.46 15.39 -9.85
C PHE A 60 3.24 16.68 -9.07
N ILE A 61 3.25 16.62 -7.73
CA ILE A 61 3.09 17.79 -6.86
C ILE A 61 4.15 18.85 -7.18
N LEU A 62 5.42 18.47 -7.28
CA LEU A 62 6.52 19.39 -7.58
C LEU A 62 6.34 20.07 -8.93
N LYS A 63 5.88 19.34 -9.96
CA LYS A 63 5.63 19.91 -11.29
C LYS A 63 4.45 20.87 -11.27
N VAL A 64 3.35 20.54 -10.59
CA VAL A 64 2.19 21.42 -10.44
C VAL A 64 2.60 22.69 -9.68
N CYS A 65 3.25 22.57 -8.53
CA CYS A 65 3.72 23.69 -7.73
C CYS A 65 4.69 24.59 -8.49
N SER A 66 5.59 24.01 -9.27
CA SER A 66 6.51 24.77 -10.15
C SER A 66 5.74 25.58 -11.20
N LYS A 67 4.68 25.01 -11.78
CA LYS A 67 3.83 25.71 -12.74
C LYS A 67 3.05 26.86 -12.10
N LEU A 68 2.64 26.68 -10.85
CA LEU A 68 1.98 27.71 -10.02
C LEU A 68 2.97 28.71 -9.41
N LYS A 69 4.28 28.62 -9.73
CA LYS A 69 5.35 29.50 -9.22
C LYS A 69 5.50 29.49 -7.70
N VAL A 70 5.12 28.36 -7.02
CA VAL A 70 5.30 28.19 -5.56
C VAL A 70 6.80 28.09 -5.25
N LYS A 71 7.27 28.82 -4.26
CA LYS A 71 8.68 28.80 -3.83
C LYS A 71 9.06 27.39 -3.33
N LYS A 72 10.21 26.88 -3.78
CA LYS A 72 10.70 25.53 -3.41
C LYS A 72 10.84 25.34 -1.89
N SER A 73 11.30 26.36 -1.17
CA SER A 73 11.42 26.32 0.29
C SER A 73 10.09 25.99 0.99
N ILE A 74 8.99 26.60 0.51
CA ILE A 74 7.64 26.32 1.02
C ILE A 74 7.27 24.86 0.75
N ILE A 75 7.50 24.38 -0.49
CA ILE A 75 7.16 23.01 -0.88
C ILE A 75 7.90 21.99 0.00
N TYR A 76 9.22 22.12 0.15
CA TYR A 76 10.00 21.18 0.95
C TYR A 76 9.68 21.26 2.45
N ASN A 77 9.35 22.44 2.98
CA ASN A 77 8.88 22.56 4.37
C ASN A 77 7.59 21.77 4.59
N VAL A 78 6.60 21.89 3.70
CA VAL A 78 5.33 21.14 3.78
C VAL A 78 5.57 19.65 3.59
N VAL A 79 6.35 19.25 2.60
CA VAL A 79 6.67 17.84 2.31
C VAL A 79 7.36 17.17 3.51
N ASN A 80 8.30 17.87 4.16
CA ASN A 80 9.03 17.32 5.29
C ASN A 80 8.18 17.21 6.56
N LYS A 81 7.14 18.05 6.70
CA LYS A 81 6.16 17.99 7.80
C LYS A 81 4.94 17.11 7.48
N PHE A 82 4.82 16.62 6.24
CA PHE A 82 3.66 15.83 5.82
C PHE A 82 3.50 14.58 6.66
N LYS A 83 2.28 14.39 7.19
CA LYS A 83 1.87 13.15 7.86
C LYS A 83 1.05 12.30 6.89
N PRO A 84 1.44 11.04 6.63
CA PRO A 84 0.67 10.17 5.75
C PRO A 84 -0.74 9.93 6.31
N LEU A 85 -1.68 9.65 5.42
CA LEU A 85 -3.05 9.31 5.81
C LEU A 85 -3.07 8.00 6.60
N ASN A 86 -3.90 7.97 7.63
CA ASN A 86 -4.14 6.76 8.41
C ASN A 86 -4.61 5.61 7.51
N PHE A 87 -4.25 4.39 7.88
CA PHE A 87 -4.66 3.16 7.20
C PHE A 87 -4.21 3.04 5.74
N ARG A 88 -3.26 3.85 5.31
CA ARG A 88 -2.62 3.74 3.98
C ARG A 88 -1.14 3.45 4.17
N GLN A 89 -0.76 2.18 4.11
CA GLN A 89 0.59 1.68 4.40
C GLN A 89 1.16 2.27 5.70
N GLN A 90 0.28 2.49 6.67
CA GLN A 90 0.62 3.10 7.95
C GLN A 90 1.43 2.12 8.80
N ILE A 91 2.65 2.48 9.14
CA ILE A 91 3.45 1.71 10.09
C ILE A 91 2.95 2.06 11.49
N ILE A 92 2.29 1.11 12.17
CA ILE A 92 1.75 1.28 13.52
C ILE A 92 2.69 0.74 14.61
N TYR A 93 3.67 -0.08 14.22
CA TYR A 93 4.75 -0.55 15.08
C TYR A 93 5.99 -0.85 14.26
N ASN A 94 7.18 -0.53 14.80
CA ASN A 94 8.45 -0.80 14.14
C ASN A 94 9.58 -1.00 15.15
N SER A 95 10.06 -2.22 15.26
CA SER A 95 11.26 -2.59 16.02
C SER A 95 12.30 -3.26 15.12
N ASN A 96 13.40 -3.72 15.69
CA ASN A 96 14.41 -4.48 14.94
C ASN A 96 13.86 -5.81 14.43
N ARG A 97 12.95 -6.45 15.15
CA ARG A 97 12.37 -7.78 14.84
C ARG A 97 11.03 -7.75 14.12
N LEU A 98 10.21 -6.74 14.38
CA LEU A 98 8.83 -6.70 13.87
C LEU A 98 8.46 -5.33 13.33
N ARG A 99 7.86 -5.32 12.14
CA ARG A 99 7.12 -4.17 11.60
C ARG A 99 5.67 -4.57 11.43
N ILE A 100 4.74 -3.71 11.88
CA ILE A 100 3.30 -3.89 11.67
C ILE A 100 2.80 -2.78 10.78
N VAL A 101 2.17 -3.16 9.66
CA VAL A 101 1.64 -2.22 8.67
C VAL A 101 0.13 -2.36 8.58
N ASN A 102 -0.58 -1.25 8.77
CA ASN A 102 -2.01 -1.13 8.53
C ASN A 102 -2.24 -0.45 7.18
N ASP A 103 -2.71 -1.22 6.21
CA ASP A 103 -3.06 -0.76 4.88
C ASP A 103 -4.54 -1.05 4.57
N SER A 104 -5.41 -0.80 5.55
CA SER A 104 -6.85 -1.04 5.42
C SER A 104 -7.49 -0.31 4.23
N LYS A 105 -6.87 0.75 3.73
CA LYS A 105 -7.27 1.48 2.52
C LYS A 105 -7.08 0.68 1.23
N SER A 106 -6.33 -0.40 1.25
CA SER A 106 -6.11 -1.27 0.10
C SER A 106 -7.38 -2.07 -0.23
N THR A 107 -8.08 -1.68 -1.28
CA THR A 107 -9.39 -2.23 -1.69
C THR A 107 -9.32 -3.11 -2.94
N SER A 108 -8.11 -3.41 -3.43
CA SER A 108 -7.84 -4.28 -4.58
C SER A 108 -6.43 -4.87 -4.50
N PHE A 109 -6.16 -5.94 -5.23
CA PHE A 109 -4.80 -6.47 -5.35
C PHE A 109 -3.83 -5.44 -5.90
N ALA A 110 -4.24 -4.67 -6.92
CA ALA A 110 -3.39 -3.64 -7.50
C ALA A 110 -2.91 -2.59 -6.49
N SER A 111 -3.73 -2.26 -5.47
CA SER A 111 -3.35 -1.31 -4.40
C SER A 111 -2.39 -1.90 -3.36
N SER A 112 -2.39 -3.24 -3.18
CA SER A 112 -1.55 -3.94 -2.20
C SER A 112 -0.21 -4.38 -2.78
N ILE A 113 -0.18 -4.72 -4.08
CA ILE A 113 0.91 -5.50 -4.67
C ILE A 113 2.28 -4.83 -4.50
N ASN A 114 2.34 -3.51 -4.62
CA ASN A 114 3.58 -2.78 -4.47
C ASN A 114 4.13 -2.85 -3.03
N LEU A 115 3.26 -2.77 -2.02
CA LEU A 115 3.66 -2.98 -0.63
C LEU A 115 4.22 -4.40 -0.44
N ILE A 116 3.51 -5.41 -0.95
CA ILE A 116 3.87 -6.83 -0.79
C ILE A 116 5.16 -7.16 -1.54
N ASN A 117 5.38 -6.66 -2.76
CA ASN A 117 6.60 -6.93 -3.53
C ASN A 117 7.86 -6.28 -2.95
N ASN A 118 7.72 -5.23 -2.12
CA ASN A 118 8.84 -4.47 -1.55
C ASN A 118 9.16 -4.82 -0.08
N LEU A 119 8.53 -5.84 0.48
CA LEU A 119 8.80 -6.33 1.83
C LEU A 119 9.23 -7.79 1.79
N ASP A 120 9.99 -8.21 2.79
CA ASP A 120 10.40 -9.60 3.01
C ASP A 120 9.74 -10.19 4.26
N ARG A 121 9.73 -11.53 4.36
CA ARG A 121 9.23 -12.28 5.52
C ARG A 121 7.85 -11.78 5.97
N ILE A 122 6.89 -11.82 5.03
CA ILE A 122 5.57 -11.22 5.18
C ILE A 122 4.59 -12.23 5.78
N PHE A 123 3.94 -11.84 6.86
CA PHE A 123 2.71 -12.44 7.40
C PHE A 123 1.55 -11.55 6.96
N TRP A 124 0.80 -12.00 5.96
CA TRP A 124 -0.15 -11.17 5.22
C TRP A 124 -1.58 -11.51 5.58
N VAL A 125 -2.33 -10.53 6.10
CA VAL A 125 -3.77 -10.67 6.37
C VAL A 125 -4.56 -9.96 5.29
N LEU A 126 -5.50 -10.70 4.67
CA LEU A 126 -6.36 -10.17 3.60
C LEU A 126 -7.78 -10.78 3.65
N GLY A 127 -8.74 -10.05 3.08
CA GLY A 127 -10.15 -10.45 3.05
C GLY A 127 -11.08 -9.24 3.01
N GLY A 128 -12.36 -9.50 2.78
CA GLY A 128 -13.40 -8.51 2.58
C GLY A 128 -14.12 -8.72 1.26
N LEU A 129 -14.88 -7.72 0.77
CA LEU A 129 -15.62 -7.77 -0.47
C LEU A 129 -14.68 -7.58 -1.68
N PRO A 130 -14.43 -8.64 -2.49
CA PRO A 130 -13.49 -8.56 -3.60
C PRO A 130 -14.00 -7.69 -4.74
N LYS A 131 -13.10 -7.05 -5.46
CA LYS A 131 -13.44 -6.31 -6.67
C LYS A 131 -13.55 -7.28 -7.85
N LYS A 132 -14.65 -7.19 -8.63
CA LYS A 132 -14.85 -8.00 -9.84
C LYS A 132 -13.69 -7.78 -10.84
N GLY A 133 -13.14 -8.86 -11.38
CA GLY A 133 -12.04 -8.80 -12.35
C GLY A 133 -10.67 -8.47 -11.78
N ASP A 134 -10.51 -8.33 -10.46
CA ASP A 134 -9.22 -8.07 -9.83
C ASP A 134 -8.29 -9.29 -9.96
N LYS A 135 -7.03 -9.05 -10.29
CA LYS A 135 -6.01 -10.10 -10.55
C LYS A 135 -4.79 -9.88 -9.66
N LEU A 136 -4.34 -10.95 -9.01
CA LEU A 136 -3.13 -10.94 -8.22
C LEU A 136 -1.91 -11.28 -9.11
N LYS A 137 -0.96 -10.36 -9.19
CA LYS A 137 0.35 -10.56 -9.85
C LYS A 137 1.45 -10.39 -8.81
N LEU A 138 1.92 -11.48 -8.22
CA LEU A 138 3.05 -11.49 -7.29
C LEU A 138 4.35 -11.70 -8.08
N GLU A 139 5.28 -10.76 -7.94
CA GLU A 139 6.62 -10.86 -8.56
C GLU A 139 7.51 -11.83 -7.76
N ASN A 140 7.47 -11.72 -6.42
CA ASN A 140 8.27 -12.57 -5.55
C ASN A 140 7.41 -13.23 -4.45
N LYS A 141 7.05 -14.50 -4.68
CA LYS A 141 6.27 -15.28 -3.71
C LYS A 141 7.08 -15.71 -2.49
N LYS A 142 8.42 -15.83 -2.63
CA LYS A 142 9.31 -16.26 -1.53
C LYS A 142 9.35 -15.27 -0.38
N ASN A 143 8.97 -14.03 -0.62
CA ASN A 143 8.88 -12.99 0.40
C ASN A 143 7.71 -13.19 1.37
N ILE A 144 6.72 -14.04 1.03
CA ILE A 144 5.52 -14.26 1.82
C ILE A 144 5.67 -15.54 2.63
N SER A 145 5.76 -15.40 3.96
CA SER A 145 5.86 -16.53 4.89
C SER A 145 4.52 -17.25 5.03
N LYS A 146 3.43 -16.49 5.23
CA LYS A 146 2.07 -17.05 5.35
C LYS A 146 1.00 -16.02 5.06
N VAL A 147 -0.14 -16.51 4.54
CA VAL A 147 -1.32 -15.71 4.22
C VAL A 147 -2.48 -16.10 5.15
N TYR A 148 -3.18 -15.11 5.71
CA TYR A 148 -4.35 -15.29 6.58
C TYR A 148 -5.55 -14.68 5.87
N ILE A 149 -6.44 -15.53 5.38
CA ILE A 149 -7.60 -15.15 4.59
C ILE A 149 -8.83 -15.14 5.49
N TYR A 150 -9.55 -13.99 5.59
CA TYR A 150 -10.72 -13.90 6.43
C TYR A 150 -11.98 -13.48 5.66
N GLY A 151 -13.14 -13.73 6.29
CA GLY A 151 -14.44 -13.22 5.88
C GLY A 151 -15.21 -14.12 4.93
N LYS A 152 -16.38 -13.64 4.50
CA LYS A 152 -17.34 -14.36 3.66
C LYS A 152 -16.75 -14.85 2.34
N TYR A 153 -15.88 -14.06 1.74
CA TYR A 153 -15.32 -14.31 0.41
C TYR A 153 -13.96 -15.03 0.44
N LYS A 154 -13.61 -15.71 1.53
CA LYS A 154 -12.33 -16.42 1.68
C LYS A 154 -12.02 -17.41 0.56
N SER A 155 -13.04 -18.11 0.00
CA SER A 155 -12.85 -19.04 -1.12
C SER A 155 -12.46 -18.34 -2.44
N PHE A 156 -12.86 -17.08 -2.62
CA PHE A 156 -12.39 -16.28 -3.76
C PHE A 156 -10.90 -16.00 -3.68
N PHE A 157 -10.40 -15.60 -2.49
CA PHE A 157 -8.98 -15.30 -2.30
C PHE A 157 -8.12 -16.56 -2.30
N GLU A 158 -8.61 -17.67 -1.74
CA GLU A 158 -7.91 -18.95 -1.69
C GLU A 158 -7.41 -19.39 -3.07
N LYS A 159 -8.17 -19.17 -4.14
CA LYS A 159 -7.82 -19.56 -5.52
C LYS A 159 -6.46 -19.00 -5.99
N PHE A 160 -6.04 -17.86 -5.44
CA PHE A 160 -4.77 -17.24 -5.80
C PHE A 160 -3.56 -17.84 -5.07
N PHE A 161 -3.80 -18.51 -3.93
CA PHE A 161 -2.75 -19.01 -3.04
C PHE A 161 -2.65 -20.53 -3.00
N ARG A 162 -3.72 -21.25 -3.37
CA ARG A 162 -3.75 -22.71 -3.39
C ARG A 162 -2.56 -23.26 -4.20
N ASN A 163 -1.83 -24.21 -3.61
CA ASN A 163 -0.61 -24.84 -4.17
C ASN A 163 0.56 -23.88 -4.48
N LYS A 164 0.52 -22.64 -3.98
CA LYS A 164 1.54 -21.62 -4.27
C LYS A 164 2.16 -21.02 -3.01
N LEU A 165 1.39 -20.89 -1.94
CA LEU A 165 1.80 -20.27 -0.67
C LEU A 165 1.13 -20.97 0.51
N LYS A 166 1.76 -20.91 1.68
CA LYS A 166 1.13 -21.32 2.94
C LYS A 166 0.01 -20.34 3.28
N TYR A 167 -1.20 -20.82 3.57
CA TYR A 167 -2.32 -19.99 3.98
C TYR A 167 -3.21 -20.68 5.01
N SER A 168 -4.00 -19.89 5.72
CA SER A 168 -5.09 -20.34 6.60
C SER A 168 -6.34 -19.50 6.35
N LYS A 169 -7.52 -20.09 6.56
CA LYS A 169 -8.84 -19.44 6.34
C LYS A 169 -9.57 -19.26 7.65
N PHE A 170 -10.24 -18.12 7.80
CA PHE A 170 -10.98 -17.74 9.00
C PHE A 170 -12.32 -17.11 8.60
N ASN A 171 -13.31 -17.21 9.50
CA ASN A 171 -14.59 -16.53 9.30
C ASN A 171 -14.48 -15.04 9.65
N GLU A 172 -13.66 -14.73 10.67
CA GLU A 172 -13.55 -13.40 11.23
C GLU A 172 -12.13 -12.86 11.17
N LEU A 173 -11.98 -11.53 11.06
CA LEU A 173 -10.69 -10.86 11.14
C LEU A 173 -10.00 -11.10 12.49
N ASP A 174 -10.78 -11.14 13.58
CA ASP A 174 -10.28 -11.42 14.92
C ASP A 174 -9.52 -12.75 14.97
N GLN A 175 -10.10 -13.83 14.45
CA GLN A 175 -9.48 -15.15 14.38
C GLN A 175 -8.19 -15.15 13.56
N ALA A 176 -8.20 -14.44 12.42
CA ALA A 176 -7.03 -14.34 11.57
C ALA A 176 -5.87 -13.63 12.28
N ILE A 177 -6.14 -12.53 12.99
CA ILE A 177 -5.12 -11.77 13.73
C ILE A 177 -4.59 -12.58 14.92
N LYS A 178 -5.49 -13.27 15.65
CA LYS A 178 -5.10 -14.16 16.77
C LYS A 178 -4.12 -15.23 16.29
N GLN A 179 -4.44 -15.91 15.19
CA GLN A 179 -3.58 -16.95 14.64
C GLN A 179 -2.26 -16.36 14.10
N ALA A 180 -2.32 -15.21 13.43
CA ALA A 180 -1.11 -14.54 12.94
C ALA A 180 -0.18 -14.14 14.10
N SER A 181 -0.74 -13.63 15.20
CA SER A 181 0.03 -13.32 16.43
C SER A 181 0.71 -14.55 16.99
N PHE A 182 -0.01 -15.66 17.09
CA PHE A 182 0.54 -16.93 17.56
C PHE A 182 1.70 -17.42 16.68
N ASP A 183 1.51 -17.41 15.35
CA ASP A 183 2.54 -17.86 14.41
C ASP A 183 3.79 -16.95 14.45
N ILE A 184 3.59 -15.64 14.48
CA ILE A 184 4.69 -14.64 14.55
C ILE A 184 5.51 -14.82 15.83
N ASN A 185 4.86 -15.08 16.97
CA ASN A 185 5.55 -15.27 18.26
C ASN A 185 6.39 -16.57 18.31
N ARG A 186 6.13 -17.52 17.43
CA ARG A 186 6.91 -18.78 17.30
C ARG A 186 8.01 -18.70 16.26
N GLU A 187 8.09 -17.61 15.52
CA GLU A 187 9.12 -17.40 14.51
C GLU A 187 10.49 -17.18 15.17
N SER A 188 11.46 -17.97 14.76
CA SER A 188 12.86 -17.86 15.16
C SER A 188 13.69 -17.11 14.11
N GLY A 189 14.88 -16.63 14.51
CA GLY A 189 15.86 -16.00 13.61
C GLY A 189 15.84 -14.48 13.62
N ASN A 190 16.92 -13.89 13.11
CA ASN A 190 17.22 -12.46 13.23
C ASN A 190 16.62 -11.58 12.13
N LYS A 191 15.99 -12.17 11.11
CA LYS A 191 15.37 -11.39 10.03
C LYS A 191 14.08 -10.74 10.49
N LYS A 192 13.93 -9.47 10.19
CA LYS A 192 12.75 -8.68 10.52
C LYS A 192 11.48 -9.26 9.91
N ILE A 193 10.46 -9.45 10.72
CA ILE A 193 9.13 -9.88 10.31
C ILE A 193 8.30 -8.66 9.88
N ASN A 194 7.58 -8.78 8.79
CA ASN A 194 6.61 -7.80 8.35
C ASN A 194 5.19 -8.36 8.49
N PHE A 195 4.47 -7.91 9.52
CA PHE A 195 3.06 -8.23 9.70
C PHE A 195 2.21 -7.21 8.97
N VAL A 196 1.56 -7.61 7.89
CA VAL A 196 0.91 -6.72 6.94
C VAL A 196 -0.58 -6.99 6.90
N PHE A 197 -1.38 -6.01 7.29
CA PHE A 197 -2.81 -5.96 7.03
C PHE A 197 -3.05 -5.14 5.77
N SER A 198 -3.21 -5.81 4.64
CA SER A 198 -3.52 -5.21 3.34
C SER A 198 -4.62 -6.05 2.69
N PRO A 199 -5.91 -5.68 2.93
CA PRO A 199 -7.06 -6.54 2.68
C PRO A 199 -7.33 -6.90 1.24
N CYS A 200 -6.87 -6.13 0.26
CA CYS A 200 -7.11 -6.32 -1.17
C CYS A 200 -8.61 -6.32 -1.55
N ALA A 201 -9.45 -5.76 -0.71
CA ALA A 201 -10.90 -5.80 -0.84
C ALA A 201 -11.56 -4.62 -0.15
N ALA A 202 -12.76 -4.27 -0.62
CA ALA A 202 -13.59 -3.30 0.08
C ALA A 202 -14.02 -3.84 1.46
N SER A 203 -14.34 -2.94 2.39
CA SER A 203 -14.68 -3.27 3.77
C SER A 203 -16.18 -3.50 4.01
N PHE A 204 -17.01 -3.22 3.00
CA PHE A 204 -18.48 -3.12 3.12
C PHE A 204 -19.20 -4.44 3.42
N ASP A 205 -18.48 -5.54 3.49
CA ASP A 205 -19.03 -6.84 3.94
C ASP A 205 -19.28 -6.89 5.46
N LYS A 206 -18.51 -6.11 6.26
CA LYS A 206 -18.58 -6.12 7.74
C LYS A 206 -18.36 -4.75 8.41
N PHE A 207 -17.87 -3.76 7.70
CA PHE A 207 -17.52 -2.44 8.24
C PHE A 207 -18.15 -1.35 7.39
N LYS A 208 -18.51 -0.22 7.99
CA LYS A 208 -19.04 0.95 7.28
C LYS A 208 -18.06 1.51 6.26
N ASN A 209 -16.77 1.46 6.57
CA ASN A 209 -15.70 1.99 5.73
C ASN A 209 -14.36 1.34 6.10
N PHE A 210 -13.30 1.68 5.36
CA PHE A 210 -11.96 1.16 5.60
C PHE A 210 -11.32 1.74 6.88
N GLU A 211 -11.74 2.90 7.33
CA GLU A 211 -11.27 3.53 8.56
C GLU A 211 -11.70 2.72 9.78
N GLU A 212 -12.98 2.32 9.84
CA GLU A 212 -13.49 1.47 10.91
C GLU A 212 -12.77 0.12 10.92
N ARG A 213 -12.60 -0.51 9.77
CA ARG A 213 -11.80 -1.75 9.63
C ARG A 213 -10.37 -1.57 10.07
N GLY A 214 -9.74 -0.44 9.73
CA GLY A 214 -8.38 -0.11 10.13
C GLY A 214 -8.23 0.13 11.64
N LYS A 215 -9.19 0.80 12.27
CA LYS A 215 -9.25 0.97 13.73
C LYS A 215 -9.42 -0.37 14.43
N TYR A 216 -10.29 -1.23 13.92
CA TYR A 216 -10.51 -2.56 14.47
C TYR A 216 -9.25 -3.44 14.37
N PHE A 217 -8.52 -3.39 13.24
CA PHE A 217 -7.22 -4.05 13.15
C PHE A 217 -6.23 -3.56 14.22
N ASN A 218 -6.11 -2.24 14.41
CA ASN A 218 -5.24 -1.68 15.46
C ASN A 218 -5.63 -2.14 16.86
N TYR A 219 -6.93 -2.21 17.15
CA TYR A 219 -7.45 -2.75 18.40
C TYR A 219 -7.03 -4.21 18.60
N LEU A 220 -7.19 -5.06 17.57
CA LEU A 220 -6.82 -6.49 17.63
C LEU A 220 -5.31 -6.70 17.81
N VAL A 221 -4.47 -5.91 17.14
CA VAL A 221 -3.01 -5.93 17.33
C VAL A 221 -2.62 -5.68 18.79
N ASN A 222 -3.29 -4.74 19.45
CA ASN A 222 -3.06 -4.46 20.88
C ASN A 222 -3.63 -5.57 21.75
N ARG A 223 -4.86 -6.03 21.50
CA ARG A 223 -5.53 -7.11 22.25
C ARG A 223 -4.72 -8.39 22.27
N TYR A 224 -4.18 -8.81 21.13
CA TYR A 224 -3.37 -10.03 21.01
C TYR A 224 -1.87 -9.81 21.25
N LYS A 225 -1.48 -8.64 21.74
CA LYS A 225 -0.09 -8.32 22.12
C LYS A 225 0.92 -8.67 21.01
N VAL A 226 0.56 -8.45 19.74
CA VAL A 226 1.40 -8.80 18.57
C VAL A 226 2.77 -8.11 18.62
N LYS A 227 2.88 -7.00 19.36
CA LYS A 227 4.14 -6.23 19.53
C LYS A 227 5.16 -6.91 20.45
N ASN A 228 4.77 -7.95 21.20
CA ASN A 228 5.60 -8.59 22.21
C ASN A 228 6.42 -9.78 21.67
N VAL A 229 6.78 -9.75 20.40
CA VAL A 229 7.67 -10.75 19.78
C VAL A 229 9.04 -10.70 20.45
N ARG A 230 9.42 -11.80 21.12
CA ARG A 230 10.72 -11.99 21.79
C ARG A 230 11.83 -12.28 20.80
#